data_5a45729203b1e37296ce7e9679a45488
#
_entry.id   5a45729203b1e37296ce7e9679a45488
#
_cell.length_a   1.000
_cell.length_b   1.000
_cell.length_c   1.000
_cell.angle_alpha   90.00
_cell.angle_beta   90.00
_cell.angle_gamma   90.00
#
_symmetry.space_group_name_H-M   'P 1'
#
loop_
_entity.id
_entity.type
_entity.pdbx_description
1 polymer ?
#
loop_
_entity_poly.entity_id
_entity_poly.type
_entity_poly.pdbx_seq_one_letter_code
_entity_poly.pdbx_strand_id
1 'polypeptide(L)'
;KGMGEEVIKLLLKKTNGPRILIDIKHMSPKCRKDFYAFIKIEYWNKNDRVPLICSHTGVVSKSRSLDALIQQDDDNELLDDSNYLHENSINLCAEDILIIAESNGIIGLQLDEKRIAGNNIIDIIKNNEEVDSTELRRQYVKVIFANLFEMVKTVNSVSGWDLLCIGSDYDGLVNHLDFYPTSAEMPVLRNDMLEFLQDPEEISQPGFNYSLSLIEIRRLMFGLTAETIIEKLF
;
A
#
# COMPACT_ATOMS: atom_id res chain seq x y z
N LYS A 1 -3.42 24.83 -15.16
CA LYS A 1 -3.73 25.54 -13.89
C LYS A 1 -5.21 25.85 -13.95
N GLY A 2 -5.99 25.10 -13.26
CA GLY A 2 -7.42 25.15 -13.39
C GLY A 2 -8.11 25.02 -12.04
N MET A 3 -9.43 24.89 -12.11
CA MET A 3 -10.33 24.75 -10.98
C MET A 3 -9.86 23.69 -9.94
N GLY A 4 -9.16 22.64 -10.36
CA GLY A 4 -8.64 21.60 -9.48
C GLY A 4 -7.59 22.09 -8.47
N GLU A 5 -6.61 22.93 -8.88
CA GLU A 5 -5.62 23.49 -7.95
C GLU A 5 -6.27 24.38 -6.88
N GLU A 6 -7.25 25.16 -7.25
CA GLU A 6 -7.97 26.03 -6.30
C GLU A 6 -8.80 25.22 -5.31
N VAL A 7 -9.46 24.14 -5.77
CA VAL A 7 -10.17 23.22 -4.87
C VAL A 7 -9.22 22.56 -3.89
N ILE A 8 -8.06 22.07 -4.35
CA ILE A 8 -7.04 21.48 -3.48
C ILE A 8 -6.57 22.51 -2.43
N LYS A 9 -6.30 23.75 -2.82
CA LYS A 9 -5.93 24.82 -1.89
C LYS A 9 -7.01 25.09 -0.84
N LEU A 10 -8.28 25.06 -1.22
CA LEU A 10 -9.40 25.25 -0.30
C LEU A 10 -9.49 24.09 0.71
N LEU A 11 -9.35 22.83 0.26
CA LEU A 11 -9.40 21.65 1.11
C LEU A 11 -8.23 21.62 2.10
N LEU A 12 -7.02 21.99 1.65
CA LEU A 12 -5.82 21.99 2.47
C LEU A 12 -5.66 23.23 3.37
N LYS A 13 -6.58 24.17 3.33
CA LYS A 13 -6.54 25.41 4.11
C LYS A 13 -6.80 25.15 5.59
N LYS A 14 -5.98 25.77 6.49
CA LYS A 14 -6.09 25.62 7.96
C LYS A 14 -6.91 26.71 8.65
N THR A 15 -7.44 27.70 7.92
CA THR A 15 -8.00 28.93 8.55
C THR A 15 -9.32 28.71 9.28
N ASN A 16 -10.04 27.63 8.98
CA ASN A 16 -11.37 27.34 9.55
C ASN A 16 -11.44 25.96 10.24
N GLY A 17 -10.30 25.43 10.64
CA GLY A 17 -10.21 24.11 11.28
C GLY A 17 -9.15 23.21 10.64
N PRO A 18 -9.17 21.91 10.94
CA PRO A 18 -8.27 20.95 10.31
C PRO A 18 -8.43 20.94 8.79
N ARG A 19 -7.33 20.72 8.08
CA ARG A 19 -7.37 20.55 6.63
C ARG A 19 -8.04 19.24 6.24
N ILE A 20 -8.66 19.19 5.08
CA ILE A 20 -9.13 17.95 4.47
C ILE A 20 -7.97 17.42 3.62
N LEU A 21 -7.40 16.28 4.00
CA LEU A 21 -6.31 15.64 3.27
C LEU A 21 -6.80 15.04 1.96
N ILE A 22 -5.92 15.02 0.98
CA ILE A 22 -6.22 14.47 -0.33
C ILE A 22 -5.70 13.03 -0.40
N ASP A 23 -6.60 12.12 -0.69
CA ASP A 23 -6.25 10.74 -1.00
C ASP A 23 -5.74 10.65 -2.44
N ILE A 24 -4.56 10.09 -2.62
CA ILE A 24 -3.96 9.92 -3.94
C ILE A 24 -4.41 8.64 -4.64
N LYS A 25 -5.15 7.77 -3.95
CA LYS A 25 -5.72 6.57 -4.58
C LYS A 25 -6.59 6.97 -5.77
N HIS A 26 -6.57 6.15 -6.81
CA HIS A 26 -7.23 6.38 -8.11
C HIS A 26 -6.67 7.55 -8.94
N MET A 27 -5.67 8.29 -8.47
CA MET A 27 -4.94 9.21 -9.35
C MET A 27 -4.09 8.41 -10.33
N SER A 28 -4.14 8.77 -11.62
CA SER A 28 -3.20 8.22 -12.59
C SER A 28 -1.75 8.57 -12.21
N PRO A 29 -0.74 7.81 -12.67
CA PRO A 29 0.67 8.11 -12.39
C PRO A 29 1.05 9.55 -12.75
N LYS A 30 0.55 10.06 -13.87
CA LYS A 30 0.75 11.46 -14.27
C LYS A 30 0.10 12.44 -13.28
N CYS A 31 -1.11 12.16 -12.83
CA CYS A 31 -1.80 13.00 -11.84
C CYS A 31 -1.06 13.00 -10.50
N ARG A 32 -0.55 11.84 -10.04
CA ARG A 32 0.27 11.75 -8.82
C ARG A 32 1.53 12.61 -8.95
N LYS A 33 2.25 12.49 -10.07
CA LYS A 33 3.47 13.28 -10.32
C LYS A 33 3.21 14.79 -10.27
N ASP A 34 2.15 15.25 -10.92
CA ASP A 34 1.77 16.68 -10.93
C ASP A 34 1.33 17.14 -9.54
N PHE A 35 0.58 16.32 -8.81
CA PHE A 35 0.15 16.60 -7.45
C PHE A 35 1.33 16.70 -6.48
N TYR A 36 2.33 15.82 -6.56
CA TYR A 36 3.53 15.89 -5.75
C TYR A 36 4.33 17.18 -6.00
N ALA A 37 4.48 17.56 -7.27
CA ALA A 37 5.13 18.82 -7.62
C ALA A 37 4.37 20.02 -7.05
N PHE A 38 3.05 20.02 -7.15
CA PHE A 38 2.18 21.05 -6.58
C PHE A 38 2.33 21.15 -5.06
N ILE A 39 2.24 20.03 -4.33
CA ILE A 39 2.36 20.00 -2.87
C ILE A 39 3.73 20.49 -2.41
N LYS A 40 4.82 20.08 -3.07
CA LYS A 40 6.18 20.54 -2.76
C LYS A 40 6.31 22.05 -2.92
N ILE A 41 5.82 22.60 -4.01
CA ILE A 41 5.95 24.04 -4.31
C ILE A 41 5.04 24.88 -3.40
N GLU A 42 3.79 24.51 -3.26
CA GLU A 42 2.79 25.33 -2.58
C GLU A 42 2.83 25.22 -1.06
N TYR A 43 3.33 24.10 -0.52
CA TYR A 43 3.29 23.82 0.90
C TYR A 43 4.65 23.47 1.50
N TRP A 44 5.33 22.41 1.04
CA TRP A 44 6.53 21.92 1.70
C TRP A 44 7.69 22.92 1.67
N ASN A 45 7.89 23.62 0.56
CA ASN A 45 8.90 24.68 0.46
C ASN A 45 8.59 25.91 1.35
N LYS A 46 7.39 25.97 1.91
CA LYS A 46 6.93 27.00 2.85
C LYS A 46 6.88 26.47 4.30
N ASN A 47 7.56 25.36 4.57
CA ASN A 47 7.56 24.68 5.87
C ASN A 47 6.17 24.19 6.33
N ASP A 48 5.24 23.99 5.42
CA ASP A 48 3.93 23.41 5.69
C ASP A 48 3.87 21.99 5.13
N ARG A 49 4.30 21.00 5.91
CA ARG A 49 4.32 19.60 5.51
C ARG A 49 2.88 19.05 5.49
N VAL A 50 2.33 18.87 4.30
CA VAL A 50 1.03 18.22 4.08
C VAL A 50 1.24 16.71 4.01
N PRO A 51 0.67 15.92 4.93
CA PRO A 51 0.71 14.47 4.83
C PRO A 51 -0.06 13.95 3.61
N LEU A 52 0.47 12.93 2.97
CA LEU A 52 -0.17 12.26 1.84
C LEU A 52 -0.82 10.96 2.29
N ILE A 53 -2.01 10.69 1.79
CA ILE A 53 -2.77 9.48 2.09
C ILE A 53 -2.93 8.68 0.81
N CYS A 54 -2.64 7.39 0.88
CA CYS A 54 -3.12 6.39 -0.08
C CYS A 54 -3.96 5.38 0.68
N SER A 55 -5.27 5.52 0.63
CA SER A 55 -6.20 4.79 1.50
C SER A 55 -6.18 3.28 1.28
N HIS A 56 -5.96 2.83 0.04
CA HIS A 56 -5.91 1.42 -0.33
C HIS A 56 -5.11 1.22 -1.62
N THR A 57 -4.13 0.32 -1.63
CA THR A 57 -3.27 0.09 -2.80
C THR A 57 -2.48 -1.22 -2.67
N GLY A 58 -1.95 -1.71 -3.79
CA GLY A 58 -0.79 -2.58 -3.84
C GLY A 58 0.46 -1.80 -4.23
N VAL A 59 1.55 -2.48 -4.49
CA VAL A 59 2.80 -1.91 -5.01
C VAL A 59 3.26 -2.65 -6.25
N VAL A 60 3.93 -1.92 -7.13
CA VAL A 60 4.71 -2.50 -8.22
C VAL A 60 6.14 -2.81 -7.75
N SER A 61 6.85 -3.66 -8.49
CA SER A 61 8.24 -3.97 -8.15
C SER A 61 9.13 -2.72 -8.15
N LYS A 62 10.20 -2.75 -7.36
CA LYS A 62 11.16 -1.64 -7.24
C LYS A 62 11.80 -1.20 -8.56
N SER A 63 11.78 -2.06 -9.57
CA SER A 63 12.32 -1.76 -10.89
C SER A 63 11.49 -0.75 -11.68
N ARG A 64 10.26 -0.46 -11.27
CA ARG A 64 9.34 0.46 -11.95
C ARG A 64 9.45 1.87 -11.42
N SER A 65 9.73 2.82 -12.31
CA SER A 65 9.68 4.25 -11.99
C SER A 65 8.30 4.85 -12.26
N LEU A 66 8.02 5.99 -11.66
CA LEU A 66 6.76 6.72 -11.92
C LEU A 66 6.65 7.13 -13.40
N ASP A 67 7.78 7.50 -14.04
CA ASP A 67 7.80 7.81 -15.47
C ASP A 67 7.54 6.58 -16.35
N ALA A 68 8.01 5.41 -15.95
CA ALA A 68 7.68 4.16 -16.64
C ALA A 68 6.19 3.84 -16.53
N LEU A 69 5.57 4.06 -15.36
CA LEU A 69 4.13 3.88 -15.19
C LEU A 69 3.30 4.89 -16.00
N ILE A 70 3.80 6.13 -16.20
CA ILE A 70 3.13 7.14 -17.05
C ILE A 70 3.12 6.72 -18.53
N GLN A 71 4.16 6.00 -18.96
CA GLN A 71 4.29 5.54 -20.35
C GLN A 71 3.64 4.19 -20.60
N GLN A 72 3.20 3.51 -19.56
CA GLN A 72 2.52 2.23 -19.66
C GLN A 72 1.14 2.47 -20.27
N ASP A 73 0.85 1.82 -21.40
CA ASP A 73 -0.50 1.76 -21.94
C ASP A 73 -1.35 0.90 -20.99
N ASP A 74 -2.50 1.40 -20.56
CA ASP A 74 -3.39 0.71 -19.62
C ASP A 74 -3.88 -0.67 -20.16
N ASP A 75 -3.84 -0.86 -21.49
CA ASP A 75 -4.19 -2.12 -22.16
C ASP A 75 -3.03 -3.13 -22.23
N ASN A 76 -1.80 -2.71 -21.95
CA ASN A 76 -0.66 -3.60 -21.81
C ASN A 76 -0.43 -3.88 -20.32
N GLU A 77 -1.12 -4.89 -19.81
CA GLU A 77 -0.68 -5.60 -18.60
C GLU A 77 0.73 -6.10 -18.87
N LEU A 78 1.72 -5.37 -18.39
CA LEU A 78 3.09 -5.83 -18.43
C LEU A 78 3.22 -6.94 -17.40
N LEU A 79 3.07 -8.10 -17.94
CA LEU A 79 3.13 -9.40 -17.35
C LEU A 79 4.55 -9.70 -16.88
N ASP A 80 4.94 -9.24 -15.71
CA ASP A 80 5.91 -9.99 -14.94
C ASP A 80 5.13 -10.97 -14.07
N ASP A 81 4.78 -12.08 -14.68
CA ASP A 81 3.79 -13.05 -14.21
C ASP A 81 4.25 -13.89 -13.04
N SER A 82 5.49 -13.75 -12.61
CA SER A 82 6.10 -14.66 -11.65
C SER A 82 5.93 -14.23 -10.19
N ASN A 83 5.41 -13.03 -9.93
CA ASN A 83 5.63 -12.38 -8.65
C ASN A 83 4.38 -12.23 -7.80
N TYR A 84 4.63 -12.22 -6.49
CA TYR A 84 3.67 -11.86 -5.45
C TYR A 84 3.24 -10.38 -5.48
N LEU A 85 3.61 -9.62 -6.52
CA LEU A 85 3.25 -8.22 -6.74
C LEU A 85 2.51 -8.07 -8.07
N HIS A 86 1.61 -7.10 -8.15
CA HIS A 86 0.86 -6.82 -9.37
C HIS A 86 1.35 -5.53 -10.02
N GLU A 87 1.88 -5.64 -11.25
CA GLU A 87 2.56 -4.58 -12.00
C GLU A 87 1.60 -3.59 -12.70
N ASN A 88 0.49 -3.24 -12.08
CA ASN A 88 -0.49 -2.30 -12.63
C ASN A 88 -0.17 -0.85 -12.25
N SER A 89 -0.39 0.10 -13.18
CA SER A 89 -0.12 1.53 -13.01
C SER A 89 -0.90 2.21 -11.89
N ILE A 90 -2.01 1.61 -11.43
CA ILE A 90 -2.80 2.09 -10.28
C ILE A 90 -2.09 1.86 -8.95
N ASN A 91 -1.15 0.91 -8.89
CA ASN A 91 -0.36 0.62 -7.72
C ASN A 91 0.77 1.64 -7.53
N LEU A 92 1.32 1.72 -6.31
CA LEU A 92 2.41 2.64 -6.00
C LEU A 92 3.76 2.10 -6.48
N CYS A 93 4.58 2.97 -7.03
CA CYS A 93 5.99 2.70 -7.29
C CYS A 93 6.89 3.23 -6.15
N ALA A 94 8.18 2.97 -6.25
CA ALA A 94 9.15 3.39 -5.23
C ALA A 94 9.12 4.90 -4.96
N GLU A 95 8.97 5.73 -5.99
CA GLU A 95 8.93 7.19 -5.85
C GLU A 95 7.68 7.64 -5.08
N ASP A 96 6.51 7.02 -5.33
CA ASP A 96 5.29 7.29 -4.58
C ASP A 96 5.49 7.00 -3.09
N ILE A 97 6.03 5.81 -2.77
CA ILE A 97 6.28 5.36 -1.39
C ILE A 97 7.21 6.35 -0.66
N LEU A 98 8.32 6.73 -1.30
CA LEU A 98 9.30 7.66 -0.71
C LEU A 98 8.70 9.05 -0.46
N ILE A 99 7.86 9.55 -1.36
CA ILE A 99 7.20 10.85 -1.18
C ILE A 99 6.15 10.78 -0.06
N ILE A 100 5.39 9.70 0.03
CA ILE A 100 4.45 9.50 1.14
C ILE A 100 5.22 9.42 2.48
N ALA A 101 6.33 8.69 2.52
CA ALA A 101 7.21 8.63 3.69
C ALA A 101 7.76 10.02 4.08
N GLU A 102 8.28 10.77 3.12
CA GLU A 102 8.75 12.14 3.34
C GLU A 102 7.65 13.04 3.89
N SER A 103 6.39 12.80 3.53
CA SER A 103 5.24 13.58 3.99
C SER A 103 4.79 13.26 5.42
N ASN A 104 5.30 12.22 6.07
CA ASN A 104 4.74 11.56 7.25
C ASN A 104 3.28 11.11 7.01
N GLY A 105 3.03 10.57 5.83
CA GLY A 105 1.73 10.10 5.37
C GLY A 105 1.42 8.66 5.77
N ILE A 106 0.44 8.05 5.09
CA ILE A 106 -0.01 6.67 5.34
C ILE A 106 -0.33 5.94 4.05
N ILE A 107 -0.06 4.64 4.03
CA ILE A 107 -0.37 3.72 2.93
C ILE A 107 -1.20 2.57 3.48
N GLY A 108 -2.44 2.43 3.01
CA GLY A 108 -3.30 1.29 3.27
C GLY A 108 -3.06 0.19 2.23
N LEU A 109 -2.73 -1.02 2.67
CA LEU A 109 -2.69 -2.17 1.78
C LEU A 109 -4.11 -2.66 1.52
N GLN A 110 -4.53 -2.71 0.25
CA GLN A 110 -5.84 -3.25 -0.14
C GLN A 110 -5.84 -4.79 -0.10
N LEU A 111 -7.05 -5.37 -0.04
CA LEU A 111 -7.24 -6.82 -0.01
C LEU A 111 -7.93 -7.35 -1.28
N ASP A 112 -7.76 -6.67 -2.41
CA ASP A 112 -8.18 -7.14 -3.73
C ASP A 112 -7.08 -8.00 -4.36
N GLU A 113 -7.36 -9.27 -4.61
CA GLU A 113 -6.36 -10.23 -5.12
C GLU A 113 -5.76 -9.78 -6.47
N LYS A 114 -6.60 -9.24 -7.38
CA LYS A 114 -6.17 -8.78 -8.70
C LYS A 114 -5.47 -7.42 -8.69
N ARG A 115 -5.30 -6.83 -7.53
CA ARG A 115 -4.56 -5.57 -7.35
C ARG A 115 -3.26 -5.74 -6.60
N ILE A 116 -3.13 -6.81 -5.80
CA ILE A 116 -1.93 -7.03 -4.99
C ILE A 116 -1.12 -8.25 -5.41
N ALA A 117 -1.71 -9.19 -6.16
CA ALA A 117 -1.05 -10.42 -6.60
C ALA A 117 -0.86 -10.46 -8.11
N GLY A 118 0.26 -10.98 -8.58
CA GLY A 118 0.48 -11.30 -9.99
C GLY A 118 -0.43 -12.45 -10.46
N ASN A 119 -0.76 -12.48 -11.75
CA ASN A 119 -1.70 -13.45 -12.32
C ASN A 119 -1.28 -14.89 -12.07
N ASN A 120 0.01 -15.23 -12.17
CA ASN A 120 0.50 -16.59 -11.93
C ASN A 120 0.26 -17.07 -10.50
N ILE A 121 0.40 -16.20 -9.51
CA ILE A 121 0.12 -16.57 -8.10
C ILE A 121 -1.39 -16.78 -7.91
N ILE A 122 -2.22 -15.93 -8.52
CA ILE A 122 -3.68 -16.11 -8.49
C ILE A 122 -4.05 -17.45 -9.13
N ASP A 123 -3.47 -17.78 -10.28
CA ASP A 123 -3.73 -19.04 -10.98
C ASP A 123 -3.28 -20.26 -10.14
N ILE A 124 -2.14 -20.18 -9.47
CA ILE A 124 -1.67 -21.22 -8.54
C ILE A 124 -2.66 -21.41 -7.39
N ILE A 125 -3.14 -20.32 -6.79
CA ILE A 125 -4.09 -20.38 -5.68
C ILE A 125 -5.43 -20.95 -6.12
N LYS A 126 -5.93 -20.56 -7.30
CA LYS A 126 -7.27 -20.92 -7.74
C LYS A 126 -7.39 -22.27 -8.46
N ASN A 127 -6.32 -22.71 -9.11
CA ASN A 127 -6.36 -23.92 -9.93
C ASN A 127 -5.71 -25.14 -9.28
N ASN A 128 -5.28 -25.04 -8.02
CA ASN A 128 -4.58 -26.11 -7.33
C ASN A 128 -5.54 -26.88 -6.39
N GLU A 129 -6.39 -27.72 -6.98
CA GLU A 129 -7.37 -28.53 -6.23
C GLU A 129 -6.74 -29.56 -5.27
N GLU A 130 -5.44 -29.84 -5.43
CA GLU A 130 -4.71 -30.81 -4.59
C GLU A 130 -4.09 -30.17 -3.33
N VAL A 131 -4.07 -28.84 -3.25
CA VAL A 131 -3.49 -28.11 -2.12
C VAL A 131 -4.53 -27.90 -1.03
N ASP A 132 -4.14 -28.20 0.17
CA ASP A 132 -4.97 -27.97 1.34
C ASP A 132 -5.26 -26.47 1.57
N SER A 133 -6.41 -26.20 2.16
CA SER A 133 -6.87 -24.82 2.42
C SER A 133 -5.92 -24.02 3.30
N THR A 134 -5.11 -24.65 4.15
CA THR A 134 -4.11 -23.99 5.00
C THR A 134 -2.98 -23.43 4.16
N GLU A 135 -2.48 -24.21 3.20
CA GLU A 135 -1.42 -23.74 2.30
C GLU A 135 -1.95 -22.65 1.35
N LEU A 136 -3.18 -22.74 0.85
CA LEU A 136 -3.77 -21.67 0.04
C LEU A 136 -3.90 -20.37 0.82
N ARG A 137 -4.33 -20.42 2.08
CA ARG A 137 -4.35 -19.23 2.97
C ARG A 137 -2.96 -18.66 3.16
N ARG A 138 -1.95 -19.53 3.33
CA ARG A 138 -0.54 -19.12 3.44
C ARG A 138 -0.06 -18.38 2.18
N GLN A 139 -0.47 -18.79 0.98
CA GLN A 139 -0.14 -18.10 -0.27
C GLN A 139 -0.72 -16.66 -0.28
N TYR A 140 -1.96 -16.46 0.16
CA TYR A 140 -2.51 -15.10 0.29
C TYR A 140 -1.75 -14.26 1.31
N VAL A 141 -1.34 -14.83 2.43
CA VAL A 141 -0.52 -14.12 3.42
C VAL A 141 0.85 -13.77 2.85
N LYS A 142 1.46 -14.63 2.02
CA LYS A 142 2.70 -14.30 1.28
C LYS A 142 2.52 -13.12 0.35
N VAL A 143 1.42 -13.04 -0.39
CA VAL A 143 1.08 -11.90 -1.24
C VAL A 143 1.01 -10.60 -0.43
N ILE A 144 0.32 -10.63 0.71
CA ILE A 144 0.20 -9.49 1.61
C ILE A 144 1.59 -9.03 2.08
N PHE A 145 2.40 -9.96 2.60
CA PHE A 145 3.74 -9.61 3.10
C PHE A 145 4.71 -9.20 2.00
N ALA A 146 4.60 -9.73 0.78
CA ALA A 146 5.41 -9.28 -0.34
C ALA A 146 5.20 -7.79 -0.62
N ASN A 147 3.94 -7.34 -0.64
CA ASN A 147 3.62 -5.93 -0.79
C ASN A 147 4.15 -5.08 0.37
N LEU A 148 3.92 -5.49 1.61
CA LEU A 148 4.38 -4.77 2.80
C LEU A 148 5.91 -4.68 2.87
N PHE A 149 6.60 -5.80 2.61
CA PHE A 149 8.07 -5.84 2.61
C PHE A 149 8.67 -4.98 1.50
N GLU A 150 8.05 -4.92 0.31
CA GLU A 150 8.52 -4.05 -0.76
C GLU A 150 8.42 -2.57 -0.37
N MET A 151 7.34 -2.18 0.32
CA MET A 151 7.18 -0.82 0.86
C MET A 151 8.28 -0.49 1.88
N VAL A 152 8.50 -1.37 2.87
CA VAL A 152 9.52 -1.16 3.92
C VAL A 152 10.93 -1.15 3.35
N LYS A 153 11.24 -2.07 2.42
CA LYS A 153 12.53 -2.09 1.70
C LYS A 153 12.77 -0.82 0.90
N THR A 154 11.72 -0.27 0.30
CA THR A 154 11.81 0.96 -0.48
C THR A 154 12.20 2.14 0.43
N VAL A 155 11.60 2.25 1.60
CA VAL A 155 11.96 3.29 2.60
C VAL A 155 13.37 3.05 3.15
N ASN A 156 13.85 1.82 3.13
CA ASN A 156 15.16 1.41 3.61
C ASN A 156 15.41 1.78 5.10
N SER A 157 14.36 1.69 5.91
CA SER A 157 14.37 1.98 7.35
C SER A 157 13.27 1.19 8.06
N VAL A 158 13.48 0.90 9.34
CA VAL A 158 12.45 0.33 10.22
C VAL A 158 11.20 1.23 10.29
N SER A 159 11.38 2.55 10.13
CA SER A 159 10.27 3.52 10.07
C SER A 159 9.36 3.34 8.85
N GLY A 160 9.74 2.52 7.88
CA GLY A 160 8.84 2.10 6.81
C GLY A 160 7.56 1.44 7.32
N TRP A 161 7.62 0.76 8.46
CA TRP A 161 6.44 0.16 9.09
C TRP A 161 5.46 1.20 9.63
N ASP A 162 5.94 2.38 10.03
CA ASP A 162 5.10 3.47 10.55
C ASP A 162 4.18 4.10 9.49
N LEU A 163 4.41 3.77 8.22
CA LEU A 163 3.58 4.23 7.10
C LEU A 163 2.40 3.32 6.81
N LEU A 164 2.42 2.07 7.31
CA LEU A 164 1.59 1.00 6.79
C LEU A 164 0.38 0.73 7.67
N CYS A 165 -0.74 0.47 7.01
CA CYS A 165 -1.94 -0.09 7.63
C CYS A 165 -2.67 -1.00 6.63
N ILE A 166 -3.71 -1.69 7.08
CA ILE A 166 -4.64 -2.36 6.18
C ILE A 166 -5.70 -1.34 5.76
N GLY A 167 -5.79 -1.10 4.46
CA GLY A 167 -6.84 -0.34 3.80
C GLY A 167 -7.66 -1.28 2.94
N SER A 168 -8.49 -2.13 3.57
CA SER A 168 -9.09 -3.31 2.94
C SER A 168 -9.90 -3.02 1.70
N ASP A 169 -10.59 -1.89 1.65
CA ASP A 169 -11.55 -1.53 0.59
C ASP A 169 -12.73 -2.50 0.47
N TYR A 170 -13.13 -3.16 1.55
CA TYR A 170 -14.12 -4.25 1.51
C TYR A 170 -15.43 -3.90 0.82
N ASP A 171 -15.94 -2.69 0.97
CA ASP A 171 -17.19 -2.28 0.32
C ASP A 171 -16.99 -1.91 -1.16
N GLY A 172 -15.74 -1.70 -1.61
CA GLY A 172 -15.36 -1.37 -2.98
C GLY A 172 -14.68 -2.51 -3.75
N LEU A 173 -14.34 -3.62 -3.08
CA LEU A 173 -13.65 -4.75 -3.70
C LEU A 173 -14.47 -5.42 -4.79
N VAL A 174 -13.79 -5.75 -5.89
CA VAL A 174 -14.35 -6.61 -6.95
C VAL A 174 -13.88 -8.05 -6.80
N ASN A 175 -12.63 -8.26 -6.39
CA ASN A 175 -12.01 -9.56 -6.27
C ASN A 175 -11.36 -9.70 -4.88
N HIS A 176 -12.19 -9.99 -3.88
CA HIS A 176 -11.68 -10.24 -2.52
C HIS A 176 -10.74 -11.45 -2.47
N LEU A 177 -9.90 -11.51 -1.47
CA LEU A 177 -9.15 -12.72 -1.14
C LEU A 177 -10.14 -13.80 -0.66
N ASP A 178 -10.14 -14.99 -1.28
CA ASP A 178 -11.19 -16.01 -1.09
C ASP A 178 -11.42 -16.42 0.37
N PHE A 179 -10.35 -16.43 1.20
CA PHE A 179 -10.46 -16.77 2.62
C PHE A 179 -10.76 -15.59 3.54
N TYR A 180 -10.74 -14.36 3.00
CA TYR A 180 -10.94 -13.13 3.76
C TYR A 180 -11.87 -12.17 3.02
N PRO A 181 -13.11 -12.61 2.67
CA PRO A 181 -13.98 -11.86 1.77
C PRO A 181 -14.62 -10.61 2.41
N THR A 182 -14.69 -10.57 3.73
CA THR A 182 -15.34 -9.46 4.45
C THR A 182 -14.57 -9.06 5.71
N SER A 183 -15.00 -8.00 6.36
CA SER A 183 -14.43 -7.56 7.64
C SER A 183 -14.62 -8.57 8.78
N ALA A 184 -15.56 -9.53 8.64
CA ALA A 184 -15.75 -10.58 9.62
C ALA A 184 -14.56 -11.54 9.72
N GLU A 185 -13.81 -11.72 8.63
CA GLU A 185 -12.63 -12.59 8.57
C GLU A 185 -11.32 -11.87 8.99
N MET A 186 -11.35 -10.57 9.28
CA MET A 186 -10.15 -9.84 9.74
C MET A 186 -9.45 -10.46 10.97
N PRO A 187 -10.16 -11.03 11.98
CA PRO A 187 -9.50 -11.75 13.06
C PRO A 187 -8.76 -13.02 12.59
N VAL A 188 -9.27 -13.69 11.58
CA VAL A 188 -8.66 -14.89 10.98
C VAL A 188 -7.42 -14.46 10.22
N LEU A 189 -7.52 -13.49 9.32
CA LEU A 189 -6.38 -12.92 8.58
C LEU A 189 -5.26 -12.48 9.53
N ARG A 190 -5.60 -11.77 10.61
CA ARG A 190 -4.62 -11.37 11.62
C ARG A 190 -3.88 -12.56 12.22
N ASN A 191 -4.58 -13.62 12.55
CA ASN A 191 -3.96 -14.82 13.14
C ASN A 191 -3.04 -15.51 12.13
N ASP A 192 -3.47 -15.66 10.89
CA ASP A 192 -2.68 -16.26 9.81
C ASP A 192 -1.41 -15.43 9.51
N MET A 193 -1.52 -14.10 9.53
CA MET A 193 -0.37 -13.21 9.39
C MET A 193 0.61 -13.33 10.58
N LEU A 194 0.11 -13.48 11.81
CA LEU A 194 0.96 -13.66 12.97
C LEU A 194 1.66 -15.03 12.96
N GLU A 195 1.00 -16.07 12.49
CA GLU A 195 1.58 -17.40 12.31
C GLU A 195 2.70 -17.37 11.25
N PHE A 196 2.44 -16.75 10.11
CA PHE A 196 3.44 -16.56 9.06
C PHE A 196 4.72 -15.86 9.57
N LEU A 197 4.58 -14.83 10.39
CA LEU A 197 5.71 -14.10 10.98
C LEU A 197 6.47 -14.90 12.03
N GLN A 198 5.95 -16.04 12.48
CA GLN A 198 6.67 -16.95 13.38
C GLN A 198 7.55 -17.97 12.64
N ASP A 199 7.36 -18.09 11.31
CA ASP A 199 8.14 -18.98 10.48
C ASP A 199 9.42 -18.30 9.98
N PRO A 200 10.62 -18.73 10.49
CA PRO A 200 11.88 -18.11 10.09
C PRO A 200 12.21 -18.27 8.60
N GLU A 201 11.70 -19.31 7.93
CA GLU A 201 11.94 -19.55 6.50
C GLU A 201 11.20 -18.51 5.65
N GLU A 202 10.02 -18.09 6.08
CA GLU A 202 9.20 -17.12 5.36
C GLU A 202 9.67 -15.67 5.53
N ILE A 203 10.20 -15.30 6.70
CA ILE A 203 10.63 -13.94 6.99
C ILE A 203 12.10 -13.68 6.66
N SER A 204 12.89 -14.73 6.38
CA SER A 204 14.32 -14.59 6.03
C SER A 204 14.48 -14.19 4.56
N GLN A 205 14.18 -12.94 4.24
CA GLN A 205 14.50 -12.39 2.93
C GLN A 205 15.94 -11.88 2.91
N PRO A 206 16.80 -12.33 1.97
CA PRO A 206 18.17 -11.85 1.87
C PRO A 206 18.23 -10.31 1.78
N GLY A 207 19.01 -9.70 2.67
CA GLY A 207 19.16 -8.24 2.72
C GLY A 207 18.04 -7.49 3.42
N PHE A 208 17.04 -8.16 3.99
CA PHE A 208 15.99 -7.54 4.78
C PHE A 208 16.34 -7.59 6.28
N ASN A 209 16.82 -6.47 6.80
CA ASN A 209 17.28 -6.36 8.22
C ASN A 209 16.31 -5.54 9.09
N TYR A 210 15.09 -5.31 8.64
CA TYR A 210 14.12 -4.47 9.34
C TYR A 210 13.07 -5.29 10.08
N SER A 211 13.54 -6.24 10.90
CA SER A 211 12.66 -7.04 11.73
C SER A 211 12.06 -6.19 12.85
N LEU A 212 10.75 -6.08 12.87
CA LEU A 212 10.01 -5.65 14.05
C LEU A 212 9.69 -6.87 14.91
N SER A 213 9.48 -6.64 16.20
CA SER A 213 8.87 -7.68 17.02
C SER A 213 7.43 -7.94 16.53
N LEU A 214 6.94 -9.16 16.75
CA LEU A 214 5.55 -9.53 16.41
C LEU A 214 4.52 -8.57 17.03
N ILE A 215 4.82 -8.04 18.21
CA ILE A 215 3.95 -7.07 18.90
C ILE A 215 3.89 -5.75 18.13
N GLU A 216 5.04 -5.26 17.67
CA GLU A 216 5.11 -4.01 16.89
C GLU A 216 4.41 -4.14 15.55
N ILE A 217 4.64 -5.22 14.81
CA ILE A 217 3.93 -5.48 13.53
C ILE A 217 2.41 -5.55 13.76
N ARG A 218 1.97 -6.27 14.80
CA ARG A 218 0.56 -6.37 15.16
C ARG A 218 -0.07 -5.00 15.48
N ARG A 219 0.63 -4.13 16.18
CA ARG A 219 0.15 -2.79 16.51
C ARG A 219 0.06 -1.89 15.28
N LEU A 220 1.08 -1.93 14.42
CA LEU A 220 1.14 -1.09 13.22
C LEU A 220 0.06 -1.49 12.21
N MET A 221 -0.09 -2.78 11.92
CA MET A 221 -1.00 -3.25 10.89
C MET A 221 -2.48 -3.18 11.26
N PHE A 222 -2.83 -3.31 12.54
CA PHE A 222 -4.22 -3.45 12.97
C PHE A 222 -4.77 -2.25 13.77
N GLY A 223 -4.29 -1.06 13.50
CA GLY A 223 -4.93 0.16 13.98
C GLY A 223 -4.02 1.25 14.48
N LEU A 224 -2.88 0.92 15.12
CA LEU A 224 -2.07 1.95 15.79
C LEU A 224 -1.50 2.99 14.81
N THR A 225 -1.09 2.59 13.61
CA THR A 225 -0.57 3.55 12.61
C THR A 225 -1.65 4.54 12.19
N ALA A 226 -2.85 4.07 11.88
CA ALA A 226 -3.96 4.93 11.50
C ALA A 226 -4.37 5.83 12.68
N GLU A 227 -4.51 5.30 13.89
CA GLU A 227 -4.81 6.05 15.12
C GLU A 227 -3.78 7.13 15.39
N THR A 228 -2.48 6.77 15.35
CA THR A 228 -1.37 7.72 15.57
C THR A 228 -1.38 8.85 14.54
N ILE A 229 -1.71 8.57 13.28
CA ILE A 229 -1.79 9.60 12.24
C ILE A 229 -2.99 10.50 12.48
N ILE A 230 -4.16 9.95 12.81
CA ILE A 230 -5.34 10.73 13.15
C ILE A 230 -5.04 11.65 14.32
N GLU A 231 -4.46 11.16 15.42
CA GLU A 231 -4.09 11.97 16.59
C GLU A 231 -3.08 13.08 16.28
N LYS A 232 -2.17 12.87 15.33
CA LYS A 232 -1.19 13.89 14.92
C LYS A 232 -1.78 14.95 14.00
N LEU A 233 -2.88 14.66 13.31
CA LEU A 233 -3.47 15.52 12.30
C LEU A 233 -4.65 16.35 12.82
N PHE A 234 -5.30 15.92 13.87
CA PHE A 234 -6.48 16.52 14.47
C PHE A 234 -6.29 16.81 15.96
#